data_6120c41bd3a9691820d2572f09db0ca3
#
_entry.id   6120c41bd3a9691820d2572f09db0ca3
#
_cell.length_a   1.000
_cell.length_b   1.000
_cell.length_c   1.000
_cell.angle_alpha   90.00
_cell.angle_beta   90.00
_cell.angle_gamma   90.00
#
_symmetry.space_group_name_H-M   'P 1'
#
loop_
_entity.id
_entity.type
_entity.pdbx_description
1 polymer ?
#
loop_
_entity_poly.entity_id
_entity_poly.type
_entity_poly.pdbx_seq_one_letter_code
_entity_poly.pdbx_strand_id
1 'polypeptide(L)'
;MNFMRDALLVAVSALVACACSGVLLAQGADEQMLLHPPPDSWPGYHGDYSGRRHSSLHQITPQNVKNLALSWAFQTNQTAPIKSSPLLVDGILYFTVPDNIWAVDARSGHQVWHYNKPTSLGEHIGNRGVAMYQGSLFFSAPDAHLVSLKAKDGTMRWKVEVADVSKGYWTSMAPLIVGNHVLVGVSGDFDNLSGYIRSIDPETGATQWQWNSTPPAGTPNQTTGGMTWMTGTYDPDLNLVYWGTGNPTPVLNGSTRPGDDLYTCSIVALNPDTGKLVWSFQVSPHDTHDWDAVETPVLVDGDFHGEPKKMLMQTSRNGYFFVLDRTNGKSLLTVPYGPVNWAMGVDPQGRPIPNPAKEPAPDGRLIAPDEGGMTNYRSPSFDTRNGLFIVDAHPSWSIYFAKPADGVYGWAGADYEVWGKGVIDAIDYQTGKIRWSHELGPEGSGAGVLTTDSGLTFTGDATGNFLALDSSDGKTLWHAGSGSHIASSPITYELDGRQYLLTSSGGVLFAWALPQAQ
;
A
#
# COMPACT_ATOMS: atom_id res chain seq x y z
N MET A 1 48.83 -83.33 15.54
CA MET A 1 49.62 -82.42 16.37
C MET A 1 49.53 -81.05 15.71
N ASN A 2 49.12 -80.11 16.49
CA ASN A 2 49.09 -78.66 16.27
C ASN A 2 47.82 -78.09 15.62
N PHE A 3 47.13 -77.47 16.50
CA PHE A 3 46.04 -76.54 16.36
C PHE A 3 46.40 -75.24 15.59
N MET A 4 45.57 -74.83 14.70
CA MET A 4 45.48 -73.36 14.33
C MET A 4 44.03 -72.91 14.46
N ARG A 5 43.86 -71.95 15.30
CA ARG A 5 42.62 -71.25 15.61
C ARG A 5 42.27 -70.29 14.48
N ASP A 6 41.11 -70.43 13.89
CA ASP A 6 40.52 -69.44 13.01
C ASP A 6 39.82 -68.38 13.85
N ALA A 7 40.26 -67.18 13.78
CA ALA A 7 39.63 -66.01 14.37
C ALA A 7 38.64 -65.45 13.36
N LEU A 8 37.36 -65.54 13.65
CA LEU A 8 36.27 -64.95 12.90
C LEU A 8 36.19 -63.47 13.24
N LEU A 9 36.54 -62.58 12.31
CA LEU A 9 36.31 -61.15 12.40
C LEU A 9 34.89 -60.83 11.94
N VAL A 10 34.02 -60.55 12.90
CA VAL A 10 32.69 -60.00 12.64
C VAL A 10 32.84 -58.47 12.48
N ALA A 11 32.77 -58.00 11.26
CA ALA A 11 32.66 -56.57 10.96
C ALA A 11 31.22 -56.10 11.22
N VAL A 12 31.01 -55.44 12.33
CA VAL A 12 29.73 -54.74 12.63
C VAL A 12 29.78 -53.42 11.86
N SER A 13 29.12 -53.36 10.71
CA SER A 13 28.85 -52.12 10.00
C SER A 13 27.73 -51.37 10.75
N ALA A 14 28.14 -50.39 11.56
CA ALA A 14 27.20 -49.41 12.14
C ALA A 14 26.73 -48.48 11.02
N LEU A 15 25.53 -48.69 10.50
CA LEU A 15 24.79 -47.69 9.72
C LEU A 15 24.41 -46.58 10.68
N VAL A 16 25.17 -45.48 10.64
CA VAL A 16 24.72 -44.20 11.21
C VAL A 16 23.67 -43.65 10.24
N ALA A 17 22.41 -43.94 10.52
CA ALA A 17 21.29 -43.22 9.93
C ALA A 17 21.33 -41.78 10.46
N CYS A 18 21.93 -40.90 9.69
CA CYS A 18 21.77 -39.46 9.89
C CYS A 18 20.31 -39.13 9.63
N ALA A 19 19.49 -39.16 10.68
CA ALA A 19 18.17 -38.57 10.64
C ALA A 19 18.39 -37.05 10.48
N CYS A 20 18.46 -36.59 9.26
CA CYS A 20 18.14 -35.21 8.96
C CYS A 20 16.69 -34.98 9.38
N SER A 21 16.52 -34.57 10.64
CA SER A 21 15.29 -33.91 11.05
C SER A 21 15.25 -32.64 10.21
N GLY A 22 14.72 -32.76 8.99
CA GLY A 22 14.27 -31.60 8.23
C GLY A 22 13.27 -30.91 9.13
N VAL A 23 13.68 -29.83 9.76
CA VAL A 23 12.73 -28.84 10.25
C VAL A 23 11.87 -28.55 9.02
N LEU A 24 10.64 -29.04 9.01
CA LEU A 24 9.61 -28.56 8.10
C LEU A 24 9.50 -27.07 8.44
N LEU A 25 10.29 -26.24 7.75
CA LEU A 25 10.08 -24.81 7.73
C LEU A 25 8.63 -24.66 7.28
N ALA A 26 7.82 -24.04 8.11
CA ALA A 26 6.45 -23.73 7.77
C ALA A 26 6.50 -22.97 6.45
N GLN A 27 5.91 -23.53 5.37
CA GLN A 27 5.79 -22.83 4.11
C GLN A 27 5.01 -21.55 4.37
N GLY A 28 5.60 -20.38 4.04
CA GLY A 28 4.92 -19.10 4.14
C GLY A 28 5.74 -18.05 4.89
N ALA A 29 5.29 -16.80 4.80
CA ALA A 29 5.93 -15.67 5.48
C ALA A 29 5.79 -15.81 7.00
N ASP A 30 6.90 -15.66 7.69
CA ASP A 30 6.98 -15.47 9.13
C ASP A 30 7.34 -14.00 9.45
N GLU A 31 7.39 -13.67 10.73
CA GLU A 31 7.72 -12.32 11.18
C GLU A 31 9.12 -11.89 10.72
N GLN A 32 10.09 -12.80 10.73
CA GLN A 32 11.46 -12.50 10.31
C GLN A 32 11.55 -12.16 8.82
N MET A 33 10.78 -12.88 7.98
CA MET A 33 10.69 -12.58 6.54
C MET A 33 9.99 -11.25 6.28
N LEU A 34 8.96 -10.89 7.06
CA LEU A 34 8.27 -9.60 6.93
C LEU A 34 9.16 -8.42 7.37
N LEU A 35 10.05 -8.64 8.34
CA LEU A 35 11.02 -7.62 8.80
C LEU A 35 12.18 -7.45 7.82
N HIS A 36 12.72 -8.55 7.31
CA HIS A 36 13.92 -8.61 6.48
C HIS A 36 13.69 -9.51 5.27
N PRO A 37 12.94 -9.06 4.27
CA PRO A 37 12.63 -9.86 3.09
C PRO A 37 13.91 -10.31 2.37
N PRO A 38 14.10 -11.62 2.11
CA PRO A 38 15.19 -12.08 1.27
C PRO A 38 14.96 -11.69 -0.20
N PRO A 39 16.01 -11.67 -1.05
CA PRO A 39 15.94 -11.25 -2.44
C PRO A 39 14.91 -12.01 -3.30
N ASP A 40 14.61 -13.25 -2.93
CA ASP A 40 13.66 -14.15 -3.60
C ASP A 40 12.23 -14.04 -3.06
N SER A 41 11.93 -12.97 -2.33
CA SER A 41 10.61 -12.75 -1.75
C SER A 41 10.11 -11.31 -1.87
N TRP A 42 8.78 -11.16 -1.75
CA TRP A 42 8.03 -9.91 -1.57
C TRP A 42 6.85 -10.22 -0.67
N PRO A 43 7.08 -10.40 0.65
CA PRO A 43 6.11 -11.06 1.53
C PRO A 43 4.97 -10.18 2.03
N GLY A 44 5.04 -8.87 1.84
CA GLY A 44 4.04 -7.88 2.28
C GLY A 44 3.56 -6.98 1.16
N TYR A 45 2.46 -6.25 1.39
CA TYR A 45 1.91 -5.29 0.43
C TYR A 45 2.97 -4.28 -0.06
N HIS A 46 3.84 -3.82 0.84
CA HIS A 46 4.92 -2.88 0.55
C HIS A 46 6.28 -3.54 0.27
N GLY A 47 6.37 -4.87 0.35
CA GLY A 47 7.61 -5.64 0.40
C GLY A 47 7.99 -5.94 1.85
N ASP A 48 8.47 -4.93 2.56
CA ASP A 48 8.71 -4.95 4.02
C ASP A 48 7.68 -4.10 4.77
N TYR A 49 7.87 -3.94 6.08
CA TYR A 49 7.00 -3.13 6.93
C TYR A 49 7.14 -1.61 6.77
N SER A 50 8.20 -1.13 6.11
CA SER A 50 8.56 0.30 6.10
C SER A 50 7.76 1.15 5.10
N GLY A 51 7.12 0.54 4.12
CA GLY A 51 6.45 1.27 3.05
C GLY A 51 7.38 1.87 1.99
N ARG A 52 8.70 1.68 2.09
CA ARG A 52 9.69 2.30 1.18
C ARG A 52 9.62 1.78 -0.24
N ARG A 53 9.18 0.54 -0.46
CA ARG A 53 9.15 -0.11 -1.78
C ARG A 53 10.46 0.07 -2.55
N HIS A 54 11.57 -0.13 -1.83
CA HIS A 54 12.93 -0.03 -2.33
C HIS A 54 13.59 -1.41 -2.28
N SER A 55 14.17 -1.86 -3.40
CA SER A 55 14.79 -3.18 -3.51
C SER A 55 16.31 -3.07 -3.59
N SER A 56 17.01 -3.91 -2.83
CA SER A 56 18.47 -4.06 -2.89
C SER A 56 18.97 -4.79 -4.14
N LEU A 57 18.09 -5.32 -4.98
CA LEU A 57 18.46 -6.03 -6.20
C LEU A 57 19.11 -5.10 -7.22
N HIS A 58 20.17 -5.59 -7.87
CA HIS A 58 21.02 -4.80 -8.75
C HIS A 58 21.47 -5.51 -10.05
N GLN A 59 20.84 -6.62 -10.42
CA GLN A 59 21.15 -7.29 -11.70
C GLN A 59 20.60 -6.48 -12.89
N ILE A 60 19.41 -5.87 -12.74
CA ILE A 60 18.85 -4.93 -13.72
C ILE A 60 19.40 -3.54 -13.36
N THR A 61 20.13 -2.91 -14.29
CA THR A 61 20.84 -1.64 -14.10
C THR A 61 20.47 -0.61 -15.16
N PRO A 62 20.80 0.68 -14.99
CA PRO A 62 20.61 1.69 -16.03
C PRO A 62 21.25 1.35 -17.38
N GLN A 63 22.36 0.60 -17.37
CA GLN A 63 23.10 0.23 -18.58
C GLN A 63 22.42 -0.91 -19.36
N ASN A 64 21.75 -1.84 -18.68
CA ASN A 64 21.18 -3.05 -19.29
C ASN A 64 19.65 -3.10 -19.31
N VAL A 65 18.95 -2.21 -18.61
CA VAL A 65 17.48 -2.20 -18.52
C VAL A 65 16.79 -2.14 -19.89
N LYS A 66 17.42 -1.49 -20.87
CA LYS A 66 16.95 -1.44 -22.26
C LYS A 66 16.83 -2.83 -22.92
N ASN A 67 17.45 -3.85 -22.36
CA ASN A 67 17.44 -5.23 -22.84
C ASN A 67 16.36 -6.08 -22.12
N LEU A 68 15.55 -5.50 -21.24
CA LEU A 68 14.46 -6.25 -20.62
C LEU A 68 13.53 -6.83 -21.69
N ALA A 69 13.24 -8.10 -21.54
CA ALA A 69 12.33 -8.84 -22.40
C ALA A 69 11.24 -9.50 -21.57
N LEU A 70 10.07 -9.70 -22.18
CA LEU A 70 8.97 -10.42 -21.55
C LEU A 70 9.40 -11.89 -21.34
N SER A 71 9.39 -12.34 -20.09
CA SER A 71 9.66 -13.73 -19.71
C SER A 71 8.39 -14.57 -19.78
N TRP A 72 7.31 -14.06 -19.18
CA TRP A 72 5.99 -14.68 -19.23
C TRP A 72 4.90 -13.64 -18.96
N ALA A 73 3.65 -13.96 -19.34
CA ALA A 73 2.46 -13.20 -19.00
C ALA A 73 1.37 -14.14 -18.49
N PHE A 74 0.55 -13.65 -17.56
CA PHE A 74 -0.59 -14.37 -17.01
C PHE A 74 -1.86 -13.54 -17.16
N GLN A 75 -2.89 -14.10 -17.79
CA GLN A 75 -4.19 -13.47 -18.02
C GLN A 75 -5.22 -13.98 -16.99
N THR A 76 -5.84 -13.05 -16.22
CA THR A 76 -6.88 -13.39 -15.24
C THR A 76 -8.22 -13.77 -15.86
N ASN A 77 -8.50 -13.33 -17.08
CA ASN A 77 -9.81 -13.43 -17.75
C ASN A 77 -10.94 -12.74 -16.95
N GLN A 78 -10.58 -11.72 -16.14
CA GLN A 78 -11.52 -10.87 -15.42
C GLN A 78 -11.56 -9.48 -16.05
N THR A 79 -12.70 -8.79 -15.92
CA THR A 79 -12.85 -7.41 -16.41
C THR A 79 -12.24 -6.38 -15.48
N ALA A 80 -12.18 -6.69 -14.16
CA ALA A 80 -11.57 -5.81 -13.18
C ALA A 80 -10.05 -5.76 -13.37
N PRO A 81 -9.43 -4.56 -13.35
CA PRO A 81 -7.98 -4.43 -13.42
C PRO A 81 -7.31 -4.95 -12.13
N ILE A 82 -6.09 -5.44 -12.28
CA ILE A 82 -5.25 -5.83 -11.15
C ILE A 82 -4.80 -4.54 -10.45
N LYS A 83 -5.37 -4.23 -9.27
CA LYS A 83 -4.94 -3.14 -8.36
C LYS A 83 -4.09 -3.67 -7.22
N SER A 84 -3.94 -4.99 -7.11
CA SER A 84 -3.18 -5.62 -6.04
C SER A 84 -1.68 -5.45 -6.20
N SER A 85 -0.97 -5.32 -5.07
CA SER A 85 0.46 -5.61 -4.99
C SER A 85 0.61 -7.13 -4.83
N PRO A 86 1.18 -7.85 -5.80
CA PRO A 86 1.39 -9.28 -5.64
C PRO A 86 2.36 -9.58 -4.49
N LEU A 87 2.10 -10.63 -3.72
CA LEU A 87 3.09 -11.21 -2.80
C LEU A 87 3.89 -12.28 -3.52
N LEU A 88 5.17 -12.40 -3.18
CA LEU A 88 6.02 -13.52 -3.56
C LEU A 88 6.57 -14.19 -2.32
N VAL A 89 6.25 -15.46 -2.14
CA VAL A 89 6.75 -16.31 -1.05
C VAL A 89 7.00 -17.71 -1.60
N ASP A 90 8.16 -18.30 -1.31
CA ASP A 90 8.55 -19.64 -1.75
C ASP A 90 8.40 -19.89 -3.27
N GLY A 91 8.66 -18.86 -4.08
CA GLY A 91 8.57 -18.92 -5.54
C GLY A 91 7.15 -18.88 -6.09
N ILE A 92 6.14 -18.66 -5.26
CA ILE A 92 4.72 -18.54 -5.67
C ILE A 92 4.26 -17.08 -5.51
N LEU A 93 3.68 -16.55 -6.57
CA LEU A 93 3.00 -15.26 -6.57
C LEU A 93 1.55 -15.40 -6.15
N TYR A 94 1.11 -14.56 -5.21
CA TYR A 94 -0.28 -14.45 -4.79
C TYR A 94 -0.79 -13.05 -5.10
N PHE A 95 -1.85 -12.94 -5.86
CA PHE A 95 -2.43 -11.66 -6.24
C PHE A 95 -3.95 -11.76 -6.40
N THR A 96 -4.62 -10.62 -6.49
CA THR A 96 -6.08 -10.54 -6.43
C THR A 96 -6.66 -9.61 -7.49
N VAL A 97 -7.91 -9.88 -7.84
CA VAL A 97 -8.92 -8.91 -8.22
C VAL A 97 -10.14 -9.15 -7.33
N PRO A 98 -11.18 -8.30 -7.31
CA PRO A 98 -12.37 -8.58 -6.49
C PRO A 98 -12.86 -10.01 -6.66
N ASP A 99 -13.20 -10.67 -5.55
CA ASP A 99 -13.70 -12.06 -5.47
C ASP A 99 -12.72 -13.17 -5.91
N ASN A 100 -11.52 -12.84 -6.32
CA ASN A 100 -10.57 -13.80 -6.89
C ASN A 100 -9.19 -13.68 -6.26
N ILE A 101 -8.54 -14.84 -6.04
CA ILE A 101 -7.15 -14.95 -5.62
C ILE A 101 -6.48 -16.03 -6.49
N TRP A 102 -5.33 -15.73 -7.05
CA TRP A 102 -4.49 -16.70 -7.76
C TRP A 102 -3.20 -16.98 -7.01
N ALA A 103 -2.77 -18.24 -7.07
CA ALA A 103 -1.39 -18.63 -6.84
C ALA A 103 -0.78 -19.04 -8.17
N VAL A 104 0.35 -18.42 -8.51
CA VAL A 104 1.03 -18.59 -9.80
C VAL A 104 2.51 -18.83 -9.53
N ASP A 105 3.09 -19.83 -10.19
CA ASP A 105 4.54 -20.05 -10.16
C ASP A 105 5.27 -18.84 -10.76
N ALA A 106 6.13 -18.20 -9.99
CA ALA A 106 6.78 -16.95 -10.35
C ALA A 106 7.85 -17.08 -11.46
N ARG A 107 8.31 -18.31 -11.75
CA ARG A 107 9.29 -18.59 -12.80
C ARG A 107 8.65 -18.69 -14.18
N SER A 108 7.44 -19.26 -14.22
CA SER A 108 6.80 -19.69 -15.46
C SER A 108 5.49 -18.99 -15.79
N GLY A 109 4.84 -18.35 -14.81
CA GLY A 109 3.48 -17.84 -14.95
C GLY A 109 2.41 -18.94 -14.93
N HIS A 110 2.75 -20.19 -14.59
CA HIS A 110 1.78 -21.28 -14.49
C HIS A 110 0.88 -21.13 -13.26
N GLN A 111 -0.44 -21.26 -13.47
CA GLN A 111 -1.40 -21.26 -12.36
C GLN A 111 -1.25 -22.51 -11.52
N VAL A 112 -1.02 -22.33 -10.20
CA VAL A 112 -0.99 -23.41 -9.22
C VAL A 112 -2.41 -23.71 -8.73
N TRP A 113 -3.11 -22.65 -8.29
CA TRP A 113 -4.53 -22.72 -7.94
C TRP A 113 -5.22 -21.37 -8.11
N HIS A 114 -6.55 -21.40 -8.11
CA HIS A 114 -7.41 -20.22 -8.20
C HIS A 114 -8.58 -20.36 -7.22
N TYR A 115 -8.73 -19.40 -6.32
CA TYR A 115 -9.92 -19.23 -5.49
C TYR A 115 -10.83 -18.22 -6.15
N ASN A 116 -12.10 -18.60 -6.35
CA ASN A 116 -13.13 -17.71 -6.85
C ASN A 116 -14.40 -17.90 -6.04
N LYS A 117 -14.90 -16.84 -5.44
CA LYS A 117 -16.16 -16.85 -4.73
C LYS A 117 -16.87 -15.52 -4.91
N PRO A 118 -17.69 -15.40 -5.98
CA PRO A 118 -18.42 -14.18 -6.26
C PRO A 118 -19.29 -13.75 -5.08
N THR A 119 -19.25 -12.46 -4.77
CA THR A 119 -20.12 -11.81 -3.79
C THR A 119 -21.23 -11.06 -4.53
N SER A 120 -22.46 -11.06 -3.98
CA SER A 120 -23.59 -10.33 -4.52
C SER A 120 -23.81 -8.98 -3.84
N LEU A 121 -23.04 -8.70 -2.79
CA LEU A 121 -23.11 -7.49 -1.97
C LEU A 121 -21.69 -6.89 -1.86
N GLY A 122 -21.61 -5.60 -1.53
CA GLY A 122 -20.36 -4.87 -1.41
C GLY A 122 -19.94 -4.19 -2.72
N GLU A 123 -19.00 -3.26 -2.61
CA GLU A 123 -18.48 -2.49 -3.73
C GLU A 123 -17.25 -3.17 -4.35
N HIS A 124 -17.23 -3.24 -5.67
CA HIS A 124 -16.16 -3.89 -6.44
C HIS A 124 -15.19 -2.89 -7.08
N ILE A 125 -14.83 -1.82 -6.38
CA ILE A 125 -13.91 -0.78 -6.89
C ILE A 125 -12.47 -1.27 -7.10
N GLY A 126 -12.13 -2.43 -6.54
CA GLY A 126 -10.82 -3.08 -6.63
C GLY A 126 -10.52 -3.92 -5.40
N ASN A 127 -9.43 -4.67 -5.48
CA ASN A 127 -8.83 -5.34 -4.34
C ASN A 127 -7.32 -5.16 -4.39
N ARG A 128 -6.70 -4.83 -3.26
CA ARG A 128 -5.29 -4.41 -3.21
C ARG A 128 -4.33 -5.53 -2.86
N GLY A 129 -4.83 -6.74 -2.60
CA GLY A 129 -3.99 -7.91 -2.38
C GLY A 129 -4.37 -8.74 -1.17
N VAL A 130 -3.50 -9.68 -0.87
CA VAL A 130 -3.58 -10.55 0.31
C VAL A 130 -2.46 -10.22 1.28
N ALA A 131 -2.59 -10.71 2.52
CA ALA A 131 -1.47 -10.85 3.44
C ALA A 131 -1.18 -12.33 3.65
N MET A 132 0.05 -12.67 4.05
CA MET A 132 0.45 -14.05 4.35
C MET A 132 1.12 -14.12 5.71
N TYR A 133 0.77 -15.15 6.48
CA TYR A 133 1.42 -15.49 7.73
C TYR A 133 1.33 -17.00 8.01
N GLN A 134 2.48 -17.64 8.25
CA GLN A 134 2.58 -19.05 8.62
C GLN A 134 1.76 -20.00 7.72
N GLY A 135 1.88 -19.83 6.39
CA GLY A 135 1.19 -20.66 5.40
C GLY A 135 -0.30 -20.37 5.23
N SER A 136 -0.79 -19.30 5.82
CA SER A 136 -2.17 -18.82 5.69
C SER A 136 -2.21 -17.51 4.93
N LEU A 137 -3.13 -17.39 3.97
CA LEU A 137 -3.46 -16.15 3.28
C LEU A 137 -4.68 -15.51 3.94
N PHE A 138 -4.69 -14.18 3.93
CA PHE A 138 -5.79 -13.38 4.43
C PHE A 138 -6.22 -12.39 3.34
N PHE A 139 -7.49 -12.40 3.03
CA PHE A 139 -8.09 -11.66 1.91
C PHE A 139 -9.30 -10.87 2.38
N SER A 140 -9.29 -9.56 2.16
CA SER A 140 -10.43 -8.68 2.42
C SER A 140 -11.41 -8.76 1.25
N ALA A 141 -12.50 -9.50 1.40
CA ALA A 141 -13.50 -9.68 0.34
C ALA A 141 -14.41 -8.44 0.22
N PRO A 142 -14.95 -8.12 -0.99
CA PRO A 142 -15.79 -6.94 -1.20
C PRO A 142 -17.03 -6.87 -0.30
N ASP A 143 -17.56 -8.03 0.12
CA ASP A 143 -18.68 -8.15 1.04
C ASP A 143 -18.31 -7.92 2.53
N ALA A 144 -17.24 -7.18 2.77
CA ALA A 144 -16.74 -6.80 4.09
C ALA A 144 -16.44 -8.00 5.02
N HIS A 145 -15.99 -9.10 4.46
CA HIS A 145 -15.47 -10.24 5.22
C HIS A 145 -13.95 -10.35 5.08
N LEU A 146 -13.31 -10.82 6.13
CA LEU A 146 -11.95 -11.35 6.07
C LEU A 146 -12.02 -12.86 5.86
N VAL A 147 -11.35 -13.34 4.83
CA VAL A 147 -11.28 -14.76 4.46
C VAL A 147 -9.86 -15.26 4.69
N SER A 148 -9.70 -16.37 5.41
CA SER A 148 -8.41 -17.05 5.54
C SER A 148 -8.40 -18.31 4.69
N LEU A 149 -7.34 -18.47 3.88
CA LEU A 149 -7.09 -19.61 3.01
C LEU A 149 -5.76 -20.27 3.37
N LYS A 150 -5.63 -21.56 3.08
CA LYS A 150 -4.31 -22.22 3.07
C LYS A 150 -3.54 -21.76 1.82
N ALA A 151 -2.33 -21.25 2.00
CA ALA A 151 -1.50 -20.79 0.88
C ALA A 151 -1.18 -21.92 -0.12
N LYS A 152 -1.05 -23.16 0.37
CA LYS A 152 -0.69 -24.33 -0.43
C LYS A 152 -1.69 -24.67 -1.53
N ASP A 153 -2.99 -24.57 -1.25
CA ASP A 153 -4.02 -25.11 -2.15
C ASP A 153 -5.29 -24.23 -2.28
N GLY A 154 -5.31 -23.05 -1.64
CA GLY A 154 -6.44 -22.13 -1.69
C GLY A 154 -7.68 -22.59 -0.90
N THR A 155 -7.59 -23.67 -0.10
CA THR A 155 -8.71 -24.15 0.73
C THR A 155 -9.02 -23.16 1.83
N MET A 156 -10.30 -22.83 2.01
CA MET A 156 -10.76 -21.91 3.06
C MET A 156 -10.54 -22.52 4.45
N ARG A 157 -9.92 -21.76 5.35
CA ARG A 157 -9.76 -22.06 6.76
C ARG A 157 -10.96 -21.54 7.56
N TRP A 158 -11.24 -20.24 7.41
CA TRP A 158 -12.36 -19.56 8.04
C TRP A 158 -12.74 -18.29 7.26
N LYS A 159 -13.93 -17.77 7.53
CA LYS A 159 -14.46 -16.50 7.02
C LYS A 159 -15.18 -15.80 8.16
N VAL A 160 -14.87 -14.50 8.40
CA VAL A 160 -15.47 -13.69 9.47
C VAL A 160 -15.91 -12.35 8.93
N GLU A 161 -17.00 -11.81 9.45
CA GLU A 161 -17.49 -10.48 9.10
C GLU A 161 -16.61 -9.40 9.74
N VAL A 162 -16.11 -8.50 8.91
CA VAL A 162 -15.38 -7.30 9.35
C VAL A 162 -16.34 -6.14 9.57
N ALA A 163 -17.30 -5.97 8.66
CA ALA A 163 -18.28 -4.90 8.71
C ALA A 163 -19.62 -5.34 8.11
N ASP A 164 -20.70 -4.66 8.49
CA ASP A 164 -22.04 -4.89 8.00
C ASP A 164 -22.23 -4.22 6.63
N VAL A 165 -22.18 -5.00 5.55
CA VAL A 165 -22.36 -4.51 4.18
C VAL A 165 -23.73 -3.91 3.93
N SER A 166 -24.76 -4.30 4.69
CA SER A 166 -26.12 -3.74 4.55
C SER A 166 -26.20 -2.27 4.99
N LYS A 167 -25.21 -1.81 5.76
CA LYS A 167 -25.07 -0.40 6.16
C LYS A 167 -24.26 0.42 5.15
N GLY A 168 -23.70 -0.20 4.12
CA GLY A 168 -22.88 0.46 3.10
C GLY A 168 -21.36 0.35 3.33
N TYR A 169 -20.91 -0.52 4.24
CA TYR A 169 -19.49 -0.84 4.34
C TYR A 169 -19.05 -1.84 3.26
N TRP A 170 -17.80 -1.70 2.84
CA TRP A 170 -17.09 -2.73 2.06
C TRP A 170 -15.62 -2.80 2.47
N THR A 171 -14.84 -3.69 1.88
CA THR A 171 -13.38 -3.76 2.06
C THR A 171 -12.68 -3.94 0.72
N SER A 172 -11.52 -3.32 0.57
CA SER A 172 -10.71 -3.39 -0.66
C SER A 172 -9.21 -3.43 -0.41
N MET A 173 -8.78 -3.30 0.84
CA MET A 173 -7.37 -3.24 1.22
C MET A 173 -6.71 -4.62 1.28
N ALA A 174 -5.37 -4.66 1.19
CA ALA A 174 -4.59 -5.80 1.64
C ALA A 174 -4.46 -5.74 3.18
N PRO A 175 -4.76 -6.81 3.92
CA PRO A 175 -4.54 -6.82 5.37
C PRO A 175 -3.06 -6.61 5.73
N LEU A 176 -2.77 -6.07 6.92
CA LEU A 176 -1.42 -5.96 7.47
C LEU A 176 -1.25 -7.00 8.58
N ILE A 177 -0.19 -7.83 8.49
CA ILE A 177 0.18 -8.75 9.57
C ILE A 177 1.18 -8.06 10.50
N VAL A 178 0.94 -8.12 11.80
CA VAL A 178 1.90 -7.70 12.84
C VAL A 178 1.84 -8.71 13.97
N GLY A 179 2.88 -9.54 14.12
CA GLY A 179 2.87 -10.62 15.08
C GLY A 179 1.67 -11.56 14.89
N ASN A 180 0.84 -11.70 15.92
CA ASN A 180 -0.40 -12.49 15.89
C ASN A 180 -1.66 -11.65 15.59
N HIS A 181 -1.50 -10.55 14.88
CA HIS A 181 -2.58 -9.62 14.52
C HIS A 181 -2.74 -9.53 13.01
N VAL A 182 -3.96 -9.78 12.51
CA VAL A 182 -4.37 -9.44 11.14
C VAL A 182 -5.14 -8.13 11.21
N LEU A 183 -4.51 -7.03 10.81
CA LEU A 183 -5.10 -5.71 10.87
C LEU A 183 -5.88 -5.43 9.58
N VAL A 184 -7.13 -5.05 9.74
CA VAL A 184 -8.03 -4.72 8.63
C VAL A 184 -8.76 -3.40 8.89
N GLY A 185 -8.88 -2.60 7.84
CA GLY A 185 -9.68 -1.38 7.83
C GLY A 185 -10.95 -1.55 7.01
N VAL A 186 -11.74 -0.52 6.94
CA VAL A 186 -13.03 -0.48 6.23
C VAL A 186 -13.15 0.70 5.30
N SER A 187 -14.06 0.57 4.33
CA SER A 187 -14.49 1.59 3.38
C SER A 187 -15.99 1.84 3.51
N GLY A 188 -16.47 3.00 3.05
CA GLY A 188 -17.89 3.35 3.01
C GLY A 188 -18.09 4.84 2.78
N ASP A 189 -19.11 5.24 1.99
CA ASP A 189 -19.34 6.62 1.56
C ASP A 189 -20.70 7.19 2.03
N PHE A 190 -21.34 6.56 3.04
CA PHE A 190 -22.61 7.03 3.57
C PHE A 190 -22.41 7.94 4.80
N ASP A 191 -23.29 8.91 4.98
CA ASP A 191 -23.21 9.98 6.00
C ASP A 191 -23.08 9.49 7.45
N ASN A 192 -23.58 8.33 7.79
CA ASN A 192 -23.63 7.84 9.16
C ASN A 192 -22.60 6.75 9.47
N LEU A 193 -21.63 6.54 8.58
CA LEU A 193 -20.60 5.54 8.76
C LEU A 193 -19.35 6.13 9.43
N SER A 194 -18.73 5.36 10.29
CA SER A 194 -17.45 5.69 10.93
C SER A 194 -16.42 4.64 10.61
N GLY A 195 -15.22 5.09 10.23
CA GLY A 195 -14.09 4.21 9.96
C GLY A 195 -13.53 3.58 11.24
N TYR A 196 -12.87 2.45 11.07
CA TYR A 196 -12.16 1.78 12.16
C TYR A 196 -11.08 0.84 11.63
N ILE A 197 -10.14 0.49 12.51
CA ILE A 197 -9.18 -0.58 12.32
C ILE A 197 -9.54 -1.68 13.30
N ARG A 198 -9.58 -2.92 12.81
CA ARG A 198 -9.84 -4.11 13.62
C ARG A 198 -8.66 -5.05 13.56
N SER A 199 -8.26 -5.57 14.72
CA SER A 199 -7.32 -6.69 14.83
C SER A 199 -8.07 -8.00 14.95
N ILE A 200 -7.67 -8.98 14.16
CA ILE A 200 -8.27 -10.29 14.09
C ILE A 200 -7.17 -11.34 14.33
N ASP A 201 -7.47 -12.32 15.16
CA ASP A 201 -6.58 -13.44 15.43
C ASP A 201 -6.40 -14.32 14.17
N PRO A 202 -5.17 -14.57 13.70
CA PRO A 202 -4.91 -15.28 12.44
C PRO A 202 -5.34 -16.75 12.48
N GLU A 203 -5.43 -17.37 13.64
CA GLU A 203 -5.81 -18.78 13.75
C GLU A 203 -7.31 -18.99 13.84
N THR A 204 -8.00 -18.15 14.61
CA THR A 204 -9.41 -18.35 14.95
C THR A 204 -10.37 -17.43 14.20
N GLY A 205 -9.89 -16.30 13.66
CA GLY A 205 -10.73 -15.26 13.10
C GLY A 205 -11.44 -14.39 14.16
N ALA A 206 -11.13 -14.56 15.45
CA ALA A 206 -11.75 -13.78 16.52
C ALA A 206 -11.22 -12.35 16.53
N THR A 207 -12.11 -11.37 16.77
CA THR A 207 -11.70 -9.98 16.98
C THR A 207 -10.94 -9.85 18.29
N GLN A 208 -9.73 -9.29 18.24
CA GLN A 208 -8.89 -9.04 19.41
C GLN A 208 -9.14 -7.63 19.97
N TRP A 209 -9.18 -6.63 19.10
CA TRP A 209 -9.52 -5.25 19.44
C TRP A 209 -10.04 -4.49 18.22
N GLN A 210 -10.66 -3.32 18.46
CA GLN A 210 -11.06 -2.35 17.43
C GLN A 210 -10.76 -0.94 17.92
N TRP A 211 -10.16 -0.13 17.04
CA TRP A 211 -9.99 1.31 17.22
C TRP A 211 -10.89 2.04 16.21
N ASN A 212 -11.64 3.05 16.67
CA ASN A 212 -12.53 3.84 15.80
C ASN A 212 -11.85 5.17 15.45
N SER A 213 -11.95 5.58 14.19
CA SER A 213 -11.36 6.81 13.67
C SER A 213 -12.15 8.07 14.03
N THR A 214 -13.37 7.93 14.52
CA THR A 214 -14.23 9.03 14.92
C THR A 214 -14.79 8.83 16.32
N PRO A 215 -15.14 9.93 17.04
CA PRO A 215 -15.73 9.83 18.35
C PRO A 215 -17.06 9.06 18.34
N PRO A 216 -17.43 8.43 19.47
CA PRO A 216 -18.74 7.76 19.57
C PRO A 216 -19.91 8.69 19.32
N ALA A 217 -20.99 8.15 18.79
CA ALA A 217 -22.24 8.88 18.59
C ALA A 217 -22.73 9.55 19.91
N GLY A 218 -23.18 10.80 19.81
CA GLY A 218 -23.68 11.59 20.95
C GLY A 218 -22.59 12.30 21.76
N THR A 219 -21.33 12.22 21.35
CA THR A 219 -20.26 13.03 21.97
C THR A 219 -20.20 14.44 21.37
N PRO A 220 -19.66 15.46 22.11
CA PRO A 220 -19.39 16.77 21.52
C PRO A 220 -18.45 16.66 20.32
N ASN A 221 -18.71 17.46 19.27
CA ASN A 221 -17.98 17.44 18.00
C ASN A 221 -18.00 16.06 17.32
N GLN A 222 -19.12 15.35 17.42
CA GLN A 222 -19.33 14.11 16.68
C GLN A 222 -19.17 14.36 15.20
N THR A 223 -18.35 13.55 14.54
CA THR A 223 -18.22 13.46 13.09
C THR A 223 -18.37 12.00 12.66
N THR A 224 -18.56 11.78 11.39
CA THR A 224 -18.56 10.46 10.73
C THR A 224 -17.54 10.47 9.58
N GLY A 225 -17.35 9.35 8.89
CA GLY A 225 -16.27 9.21 7.91
C GLY A 225 -15.00 8.61 8.54
N GLY A 226 -13.85 9.05 8.09
CA GLY A 226 -12.55 8.57 8.59
C GLY A 226 -12.25 7.12 8.22
N MET A 227 -12.64 6.69 7.02
CA MET A 227 -12.43 5.32 6.54
C MET A 227 -10.95 4.95 6.49
N THR A 228 -10.63 3.68 6.67
CA THR A 228 -9.27 3.18 6.88
C THR A 228 -8.87 2.19 5.78
N TRP A 229 -9.22 2.51 4.54
CA TRP A 229 -9.28 1.61 3.39
C TRP A 229 -7.94 1.30 2.70
N MET A 230 -6.82 1.86 3.20
CA MET A 230 -5.47 1.53 2.74
C MET A 230 -4.67 0.77 3.79
N THR A 231 -3.65 0.05 3.34
CA THR A 231 -2.74 -0.71 4.20
C THR A 231 -1.74 0.22 4.88
N GLY A 232 -1.63 0.13 6.20
CA GLY A 232 -0.64 0.86 6.99
C GLY A 232 0.76 0.27 6.94
N THR A 233 1.65 0.81 7.78
CA THR A 233 3.04 0.36 7.96
C THR A 233 3.33 0.08 9.44
N TYR A 234 4.44 -0.60 9.74
CA TYR A 234 4.78 -1.01 11.10
C TYR A 234 6.25 -0.73 11.43
N ASP A 235 6.50 -0.19 12.61
CA ASP A 235 7.83 -0.04 13.19
C ASP A 235 7.99 -1.06 14.33
N PRO A 236 8.83 -2.09 14.16
CA PRO A 236 9.04 -3.12 15.19
C PRO A 236 9.81 -2.58 16.41
N ASP A 237 10.70 -1.59 16.23
CA ASP A 237 11.49 -1.01 17.33
C ASP A 237 10.61 -0.24 18.31
N LEU A 238 9.59 0.46 17.79
CA LEU A 238 8.64 1.24 18.57
C LEU A 238 7.38 0.46 18.94
N ASN A 239 7.16 -0.69 18.31
CA ASN A 239 5.93 -1.45 18.37
C ASN A 239 4.70 -0.58 18.04
N LEU A 240 4.76 0.14 16.92
CA LEU A 240 3.71 1.04 16.44
C LEU A 240 3.32 0.73 15.00
N VAL A 241 2.02 0.63 14.76
CA VAL A 241 1.47 0.67 13.40
C VAL A 241 1.07 2.11 13.08
N TYR A 242 1.37 2.53 11.83
CA TYR A 242 0.98 3.84 11.33
C TYR A 242 -0.06 3.65 10.24
N TRP A 243 -1.16 4.42 10.35
CA TRP A 243 -2.29 4.24 9.47
C TRP A 243 -2.91 5.59 9.10
N GLY A 244 -3.35 5.73 7.86
CA GLY A 244 -4.08 6.89 7.40
C GLY A 244 -5.59 6.72 7.55
N THR A 245 -6.28 7.80 7.85
CA THR A 245 -7.75 7.87 7.91
C THR A 245 -8.31 8.76 6.81
N GLY A 246 -9.48 8.41 6.33
CA GLY A 246 -10.18 9.11 5.27
C GLY A 246 -10.86 10.42 5.71
N ASN A 247 -11.56 11.01 4.76
CA ASN A 247 -12.34 12.23 4.90
C ASN A 247 -13.47 12.12 5.93
N PRO A 248 -13.92 13.26 6.49
CA PRO A 248 -15.18 13.31 7.25
C PRO A 248 -16.39 13.34 6.33
N THR A 249 -17.57 12.99 6.84
CA THR A 249 -18.82 13.11 6.13
C THR A 249 -19.79 14.06 6.86
N PRO A 250 -20.59 14.88 6.13
CA PRO A 250 -20.66 15.07 4.68
C PRO A 250 -19.37 15.63 4.07
N VAL A 251 -18.96 15.14 2.89
CA VAL A 251 -17.63 15.40 2.30
C VAL A 251 -17.46 16.89 1.93
N LEU A 252 -18.27 17.39 0.99
CA LEU A 252 -18.09 18.72 0.39
C LEU A 252 -18.90 19.83 1.12
N ASN A 253 -19.39 19.56 2.33
CA ASN A 253 -20.12 20.53 3.15
C ASN A 253 -19.88 20.31 4.64
N GLY A 254 -18.99 21.13 5.23
CA GLY A 254 -18.61 21.07 6.65
C GLY A 254 -19.62 21.72 7.61
N SER A 255 -20.72 22.33 7.14
CA SER A 255 -21.60 23.18 7.98
C SER A 255 -22.27 22.45 9.13
N THR A 256 -22.40 21.13 9.07
CA THR A 256 -23.06 20.29 10.11
C THR A 256 -22.08 19.66 11.10
N ARG A 257 -20.76 19.78 10.89
CA ARG A 257 -19.71 19.14 11.68
C ARG A 257 -18.68 20.17 12.16
N PRO A 258 -18.89 20.81 13.31
CA PRO A 258 -17.99 21.84 13.82
C PRO A 258 -16.68 21.26 14.35
N GLY A 259 -15.58 22.03 14.23
CA GLY A 259 -14.27 21.67 14.73
C GLY A 259 -13.38 21.00 13.67
N ASP A 260 -12.30 20.35 14.12
CA ASP A 260 -11.31 19.76 13.23
C ASP A 260 -11.69 18.36 12.69
N ASP A 261 -12.80 17.78 13.15
CA ASP A 261 -13.30 16.44 12.75
C ASP A 261 -12.32 15.29 13.07
N LEU A 262 -11.67 15.33 14.25
CA LEU A 262 -10.71 14.30 14.66
C LEU A 262 -11.40 12.91 14.84
N TYR A 263 -10.78 11.79 14.36
CA TYR A 263 -9.45 11.70 13.69
C TYR A 263 -9.59 11.42 12.18
N THR A 264 -10.41 12.17 11.45
CA THR A 264 -10.48 12.11 9.99
C THR A 264 -9.27 12.80 9.38
N CYS A 265 -8.92 12.48 8.15
CA CYS A 265 -7.77 13.03 7.40
C CYS A 265 -6.49 13.08 8.23
N SER A 266 -6.19 12.01 8.94
CA SER A 266 -5.11 11.95 9.94
C SER A 266 -4.19 10.76 9.72
N ILE A 267 -2.92 10.94 10.06
CA ILE A 267 -2.00 9.84 10.30
C ILE A 267 -2.11 9.49 11.79
N VAL A 268 -2.39 8.22 12.10
CA VAL A 268 -2.50 7.72 13.47
C VAL A 268 -1.44 6.67 13.74
N ALA A 269 -0.86 6.70 14.95
CA ALA A 269 0.02 5.66 15.45
C ALA A 269 -0.69 4.87 16.54
N LEU A 270 -0.85 3.56 16.33
CA LEU A 270 -1.50 2.66 17.26
C LEU A 270 -0.52 1.62 17.78
N ASN A 271 -0.67 1.25 19.05
CA ASN A 271 -0.02 0.05 19.56
C ASN A 271 -0.75 -1.19 19.03
N PRO A 272 -0.09 -2.11 18.30
CA PRO A 272 -0.76 -3.23 17.65
C PRO A 272 -1.33 -4.27 18.62
N ASP A 273 -0.75 -4.41 19.85
CA ASP A 273 -1.21 -5.40 20.82
C ASP A 273 -2.53 -4.99 21.49
N THR A 274 -2.79 -3.69 21.56
CA THR A 274 -3.90 -3.14 22.34
C THR A 274 -4.90 -2.31 21.55
N GLY A 275 -4.55 -1.90 20.32
CA GLY A 275 -5.33 -0.96 19.52
C GLY A 275 -5.35 0.46 20.08
N LYS A 276 -4.55 0.79 21.09
CA LYS A 276 -4.56 2.13 21.69
C LYS A 276 -3.84 3.14 20.83
N LEU A 277 -4.48 4.30 20.62
CA LEU A 277 -3.86 5.45 19.98
C LEU A 277 -2.72 5.99 20.85
N VAL A 278 -1.55 6.14 20.24
CA VAL A 278 -0.34 6.71 20.89
C VAL A 278 -0.19 8.19 20.52
N TRP A 279 -0.31 8.49 19.22
CA TRP A 279 -0.35 9.85 18.71
C TRP A 279 -1.12 9.94 17.39
N SER A 280 -1.52 11.13 17.02
CA SER A 280 -2.11 11.44 15.71
C SER A 280 -1.59 12.76 15.19
N PHE A 281 -1.54 12.88 13.85
CA PHE A 281 -1.25 14.13 13.15
C PHE A 281 -2.28 14.33 12.05
N GLN A 282 -3.04 15.41 12.10
CA GLN A 282 -4.07 15.70 11.11
C GLN A 282 -3.50 16.49 9.94
N VAL A 283 -3.59 15.93 8.73
CA VAL A 283 -3.05 16.55 7.51
C VAL A 283 -4.01 17.55 6.88
N SER A 284 -5.33 17.36 7.05
CA SER A 284 -6.38 18.24 6.54
C SER A 284 -7.41 18.51 7.63
N PRO A 285 -7.21 19.53 8.51
CA PRO A 285 -8.22 19.90 9.51
C PRO A 285 -9.52 20.35 8.84
N HIS A 286 -10.67 19.88 9.34
CA HIS A 286 -12.00 20.21 8.84
C HIS A 286 -12.11 20.06 7.31
N ASP A 287 -11.67 18.92 6.78
CA ASP A 287 -11.64 18.69 5.34
C ASP A 287 -13.03 18.81 4.71
N THR A 288 -13.11 19.52 3.58
CA THR A 288 -14.31 19.68 2.75
C THR A 288 -14.04 19.38 1.27
N HIS A 289 -13.03 18.54 0.98
CA HIS A 289 -12.54 18.32 -0.38
C HIS A 289 -12.32 16.85 -0.74
N ASP A 290 -12.59 15.90 0.19
CA ASP A 290 -12.29 14.47 0.06
C ASP A 290 -10.79 14.14 0.13
N TRP A 291 -10.01 14.92 0.89
CA TRP A 291 -8.57 14.67 0.96
C TRP A 291 -8.20 13.75 2.10
N ASP A 292 -8.46 12.48 1.88
CA ASP A 292 -8.00 11.38 2.72
C ASP A 292 -6.50 11.50 3.06
N ALA A 293 -6.10 11.02 4.22
CA ALA A 293 -4.71 10.84 4.62
C ALA A 293 -4.26 9.38 4.53
N VAL A 294 -4.87 8.60 3.66
CA VAL A 294 -4.68 7.14 3.60
C VAL A 294 -3.46 6.69 2.79
N GLU A 295 -2.74 7.61 2.16
CA GLU A 295 -1.52 7.32 1.42
C GLU A 295 -0.51 6.63 2.33
N THR A 296 0.34 5.79 1.73
CA THR A 296 1.30 4.97 2.47
C THR A 296 2.20 5.81 3.37
N PRO A 297 2.19 5.62 4.70
CA PRO A 297 3.22 6.17 5.58
C PRO A 297 4.55 5.47 5.33
N VAL A 298 5.57 6.19 4.85
CA VAL A 298 6.89 5.63 4.55
C VAL A 298 7.84 5.86 5.72
N LEU A 299 8.41 4.79 6.27
CA LEU A 299 9.27 4.84 7.45
C LEU A 299 10.74 4.84 7.04
N VAL A 300 11.47 5.85 7.51
CA VAL A 300 12.90 6.02 7.20
C VAL A 300 13.66 6.40 8.46
N ASP A 301 14.74 5.67 8.75
CA ASP A 301 15.75 6.07 9.73
C ASP A 301 16.90 6.75 8.99
N GLY A 302 17.25 7.95 9.42
CA GLY A 302 18.29 8.71 8.74
C GLY A 302 18.58 10.05 9.40
N ASP A 303 19.51 10.78 8.77
CA ASP A 303 19.84 12.14 9.17
C ASP A 303 18.74 13.12 8.70
N PHE A 304 18.32 14.02 9.57
CA PHE A 304 17.46 15.15 9.20
C PHE A 304 18.09 16.43 9.75
N HIS A 305 18.69 17.22 8.85
CA HIS A 305 19.41 18.46 9.16
C HIS A 305 20.53 18.28 10.21
N GLY A 306 21.30 17.19 10.14
CA GLY A 306 22.43 16.89 11.03
C GLY A 306 22.05 16.13 12.28
N GLU A 307 20.78 15.73 12.44
CA GLU A 307 20.32 14.94 13.58
C GLU A 307 19.75 13.57 13.12
N PRO A 308 20.13 12.46 13.78
CA PRO A 308 19.50 11.16 13.49
C PRO A 308 18.03 11.19 13.94
N LYS A 309 17.13 10.81 13.04
CA LYS A 309 15.67 10.79 13.27
C LYS A 309 15.05 9.50 12.79
N LYS A 310 14.03 9.05 13.51
CA LYS A 310 13.07 8.07 13.04
C LYS A 310 11.91 8.84 12.36
N MET A 311 11.89 8.84 11.03
CA MET A 311 10.96 9.65 10.24
C MET A 311 9.81 8.81 9.70
N LEU A 312 8.63 9.45 9.63
CA LEU A 312 7.50 9.03 8.81
C LEU A 312 7.31 10.09 7.74
N MET A 313 7.31 9.68 6.48
CA MET A 313 7.10 10.56 5.34
C MET A 313 5.79 10.20 4.65
N GLN A 314 5.03 11.22 4.23
CA GLN A 314 3.81 11.02 3.45
C GLN A 314 3.58 12.23 2.54
N THR A 315 3.27 11.97 1.26
CA THR A 315 2.54 12.91 0.42
C THR A 315 1.05 12.67 0.62
N SER A 316 0.24 13.72 0.69
CA SER A 316 -1.19 13.58 0.89
C SER A 316 -1.99 14.14 -0.29
N ARG A 317 -3.25 13.69 -0.44
CA ARG A 317 -4.18 14.19 -1.45
C ARG A 317 -4.26 15.72 -1.47
N ASN A 318 -4.16 16.35 -0.30
CA ASN A 318 -4.25 17.80 -0.11
C ASN A 318 -3.09 18.62 -0.72
N GLY A 319 -2.10 17.96 -1.32
CA GLY A 319 -0.97 18.60 -2.00
C GLY A 319 0.23 18.96 -1.11
N TYR A 320 0.23 18.50 0.15
CA TYR A 320 1.37 18.68 1.06
C TYR A 320 2.20 17.40 1.19
N PHE A 321 3.52 17.60 1.34
CA PHE A 321 4.48 16.60 1.76
C PHE A 321 4.80 16.81 3.23
N PHE A 322 4.70 15.74 4.02
CA PHE A 322 4.92 15.72 5.45
C PHE A 322 6.12 14.84 5.81
N VAL A 323 6.99 15.35 6.68
CA VAL A 323 8.00 14.56 7.39
C VAL A 323 7.74 14.71 8.88
N LEU A 324 7.41 13.63 9.55
CA LEU A 324 7.10 13.61 10.97
C LEU A 324 8.17 12.81 11.73
N ASP A 325 8.46 13.21 12.97
CA ASP A 325 9.13 12.33 13.92
C ASP A 325 8.15 11.23 14.33
N ARG A 326 8.36 10.00 13.85
CA ARG A 326 7.41 8.91 14.02
C ARG A 326 7.33 8.38 15.46
N THR A 327 8.24 8.81 16.34
CA THR A 327 8.19 8.44 17.75
C THR A 327 7.10 9.18 18.52
N ASN A 328 6.66 10.36 18.01
CA ASN A 328 5.76 11.25 18.75
C ASN A 328 4.79 12.06 17.87
N GLY A 329 4.85 11.91 16.54
CA GLY A 329 3.97 12.59 15.57
C GLY A 329 4.27 14.08 15.34
N LYS A 330 5.38 14.63 15.86
CA LYS A 330 5.73 16.03 15.63
C LYS A 330 6.20 16.27 14.20
N SER A 331 5.71 17.34 13.57
CA SER A 331 6.19 17.75 12.24
C SER A 331 7.64 18.19 12.30
N LEU A 332 8.45 17.61 11.41
CA LEU A 332 9.80 18.04 11.07
C LEU A 332 9.78 18.92 9.81
N LEU A 333 8.86 18.64 8.89
CA LEU A 333 8.65 19.39 7.66
C LEU A 333 7.21 19.26 7.19
N THR A 334 6.60 20.37 6.79
CA THR A 334 5.31 20.42 6.08
C THR A 334 5.41 21.46 4.99
N VAL A 335 5.38 21.01 3.74
CA VAL A 335 5.50 21.89 2.57
C VAL A 335 4.59 21.44 1.43
N PRO A 336 4.03 22.37 0.63
CA PRO A 336 3.33 21.99 -0.59
C PRO A 336 4.33 21.45 -1.62
N TYR A 337 3.92 20.40 -2.37
CA TYR A 337 4.72 19.85 -3.47
C TYR A 337 4.06 20.01 -4.85
N GLY A 338 2.95 20.78 -4.91
CA GLY A 338 2.23 21.12 -6.13
C GLY A 338 1.34 22.35 -5.94
N PRO A 339 0.40 22.62 -6.85
CA PRO A 339 -0.54 23.70 -6.69
C PRO A 339 -1.44 23.48 -5.47
N VAL A 340 -1.43 24.44 -4.54
CA VAL A 340 -2.24 24.44 -3.32
C VAL A 340 -2.75 25.86 -3.08
N ASN A 341 -4.08 26.04 -2.97
CA ASN A 341 -4.68 27.32 -2.65
C ASN A 341 -5.74 27.25 -1.53
N TRP A 342 -6.03 26.05 -1.03
CA TRP A 342 -7.02 25.80 0.02
C TRP A 342 -6.50 26.11 1.43
N ALA A 343 -5.19 26.25 1.61
CA ALA A 343 -4.57 26.56 2.88
C ALA A 343 -3.92 27.96 2.84
N MET A 344 -3.98 28.68 3.96
CA MET A 344 -3.36 30.00 4.16
C MET A 344 -1.90 29.92 4.65
N GLY A 345 -1.43 28.73 5.01
CA GLY A 345 -0.12 28.47 5.59
C GLY A 345 -0.14 27.24 6.47
N VAL A 346 0.83 27.15 7.36
CA VAL A 346 1.03 26.03 8.28
C VAL A 346 1.10 26.56 9.70
N ASP A 347 0.42 25.91 10.64
CA ASP A 347 0.45 26.30 12.06
C ASP A 347 1.79 25.90 12.72
N PRO A 348 2.07 26.37 13.97
CA PRO A 348 3.30 26.02 14.68
C PRO A 348 3.48 24.51 14.95
N GLN A 349 2.41 23.70 14.84
CA GLN A 349 2.43 22.25 14.97
C GLN A 349 2.69 21.54 13.63
N GLY A 350 2.77 22.31 12.52
CA GLY A 350 3.01 21.78 11.20
C GLY A 350 1.73 21.38 10.45
N ARG A 351 0.53 21.71 10.93
CA ARG A 351 -0.74 21.40 10.24
C ARG A 351 -1.09 22.53 9.28
N PRO A 352 -1.58 22.24 8.06
CA PRO A 352 -2.12 23.25 7.17
C PRO A 352 -3.30 23.99 7.81
N ILE A 353 -3.39 25.29 7.59
CA ILE A 353 -4.47 26.15 8.08
C ILE A 353 -5.48 26.33 6.97
N PRO A 354 -6.72 25.81 7.05
CA PRO A 354 -7.73 25.95 6.02
C PRO A 354 -8.02 27.41 5.68
N ASN A 355 -8.26 27.69 4.40
CA ASN A 355 -8.66 29.00 3.90
C ASN A 355 -10.19 29.05 3.74
N PRO A 356 -10.93 29.79 4.58
CA PRO A 356 -12.39 29.84 4.48
C PRO A 356 -12.93 30.37 3.13
N ALA A 357 -12.12 31.12 2.38
CA ALA A 357 -12.50 31.59 1.03
C ALA A 357 -12.43 30.47 -0.03
N LYS A 358 -11.91 29.30 0.35
CA LYS A 358 -11.75 28.12 -0.52
C LYS A 358 -12.64 26.94 -0.07
N GLU A 359 -13.53 27.17 0.88
CA GLU A 359 -14.59 26.20 1.15
C GLU A 359 -15.48 26.04 -0.08
N PRO A 360 -15.92 24.82 -0.45
CA PRO A 360 -16.89 24.59 -1.49
C PRO A 360 -18.16 25.42 -1.27
N ALA A 361 -18.74 25.97 -2.33
CA ALA A 361 -19.92 26.83 -2.22
C ALA A 361 -20.91 26.56 -3.36
N PRO A 362 -22.20 26.92 -3.21
CA PRO A 362 -23.21 26.65 -4.24
C PRO A 362 -22.91 27.31 -5.60
N ASP A 363 -22.17 28.42 -5.62
CA ASP A 363 -21.75 29.15 -6.83
C ASP A 363 -20.39 28.71 -7.37
N GLY A 364 -19.77 27.69 -6.78
CA GLY A 364 -18.50 27.11 -7.19
C GLY A 364 -17.28 27.85 -6.63
N ARG A 365 -16.19 27.08 -6.37
CA ARG A 365 -14.88 27.62 -5.98
C ARG A 365 -13.78 26.91 -6.76
N LEU A 366 -12.88 27.69 -7.35
CA LEU A 366 -11.67 27.16 -7.99
C LEU A 366 -10.64 26.82 -6.92
N ILE A 367 -10.33 25.52 -6.81
CA ILE A 367 -9.49 24.93 -5.77
C ILE A 367 -8.43 24.04 -6.43
N ALA A 368 -7.30 23.89 -5.78
CA ALA A 368 -6.22 22.97 -6.13
C ALA A 368 -5.72 22.26 -4.87
N PRO A 369 -5.50 20.95 -4.97
CA PRO A 369 -5.78 20.05 -6.09
C PRO A 369 -7.29 19.74 -6.27
N ASP A 370 -7.63 18.82 -7.21
CA ASP A 370 -8.98 18.28 -7.39
C ASP A 370 -9.37 17.30 -6.25
N GLU A 371 -10.56 16.73 -6.32
CA GLU A 371 -11.07 15.75 -5.33
C GLU A 371 -10.20 14.49 -5.26
N GLY A 372 -9.75 13.95 -6.40
CA GLY A 372 -8.84 12.81 -6.45
C GLY A 372 -7.50 13.05 -5.75
N GLY A 373 -7.15 14.32 -5.59
CA GLY A 373 -5.99 14.80 -4.86
C GLY A 373 -4.70 14.83 -5.68
N MET A 374 -3.70 15.52 -5.12
CA MET A 374 -2.35 15.61 -5.71
C MET A 374 -1.67 14.23 -5.83
N THR A 375 -2.06 13.26 -5.05
CA THR A 375 -1.74 11.82 -5.12
C THR A 375 -2.90 11.03 -4.54
N ASN A 376 -2.89 9.70 -4.71
CA ASN A 376 -3.94 8.85 -4.19
C ASN A 376 -3.33 7.50 -3.71
N TYR A 377 -4.06 6.40 -3.71
CA TYR A 377 -3.70 5.08 -3.19
C TYR A 377 -2.43 4.45 -3.77
N ARG A 378 -1.86 5.01 -4.82
CA ARG A 378 -0.68 4.47 -5.50
C ARG A 378 0.54 4.59 -4.61
N SER A 379 1.22 3.47 -4.37
CA SER A 379 2.34 3.46 -3.43
C SER A 379 3.50 4.33 -3.93
N PRO A 380 4.03 5.24 -3.11
CA PRO A 380 5.30 5.91 -3.38
C PRO A 380 6.47 4.95 -3.19
N SER A 381 7.68 5.44 -3.45
CA SER A 381 8.92 4.75 -3.08
C SER A 381 9.94 5.72 -2.49
N PHE A 382 10.79 5.25 -1.59
CA PHE A 382 11.89 6.05 -1.07
C PHE A 382 13.24 5.51 -1.59
N ASP A 383 13.88 6.27 -2.46
CA ASP A 383 15.23 5.99 -2.96
C ASP A 383 16.27 6.35 -1.89
N THR A 384 16.77 5.33 -1.21
CA THR A 384 17.74 5.47 -0.12
C THR A 384 19.09 6.02 -0.58
N ARG A 385 19.47 5.84 -1.85
CA ARG A 385 20.75 6.28 -2.41
C ARG A 385 20.81 7.79 -2.63
N ASN A 386 19.68 8.36 -3.10
CA ASN A 386 19.61 9.76 -3.47
C ASN A 386 18.85 10.61 -2.43
N GLY A 387 18.25 9.99 -1.40
CA GLY A 387 17.42 10.67 -0.41
C GLY A 387 16.16 11.28 -1.06
N LEU A 388 15.53 10.54 -1.98
CA LEU A 388 14.39 11.03 -2.73
C LEU A 388 13.11 10.24 -2.40
N PHE A 389 12.07 10.94 -2.02
CA PHE A 389 10.72 10.41 -1.95
C PHE A 389 10.10 10.55 -3.34
N ILE A 390 9.83 9.42 -4.00
CA ILE A 390 9.35 9.41 -5.39
C ILE A 390 7.89 8.98 -5.39
N VAL A 391 7.05 9.83 -5.97
CA VAL A 391 5.60 9.69 -5.92
C VAL A 391 4.97 9.96 -7.28
N ASP A 392 3.90 9.23 -7.53
CA ASP A 392 2.92 9.52 -8.56
C ASP A 392 2.05 10.70 -8.13
N ALA A 393 2.05 11.76 -8.90
CA ALA A 393 1.36 12.99 -8.58
C ALA A 393 0.49 13.51 -9.73
N HIS A 394 -0.60 14.20 -9.35
CA HIS A 394 -1.56 14.79 -10.26
C HIS A 394 -1.80 16.27 -9.93
N PRO A 395 -0.85 17.18 -10.27
CA PRO A 395 -1.13 18.62 -10.16
C PRO A 395 -2.37 18.98 -10.97
N SER A 396 -3.40 19.48 -10.27
CA SER A 396 -4.73 19.68 -10.85
C SER A 396 -5.47 20.89 -10.26
N TRP A 397 -6.54 21.29 -10.93
CA TRP A 397 -7.46 22.33 -10.50
C TRP A 397 -8.89 21.90 -10.78
N SER A 398 -9.79 22.05 -9.79
CA SER A 398 -11.22 21.74 -9.91
C SER A 398 -12.09 22.90 -9.44
N ILE A 399 -13.32 22.94 -9.95
CA ILE A 399 -14.37 23.80 -9.41
C ILE A 399 -15.24 22.96 -8.50
N TYR A 400 -15.20 23.25 -7.20
CA TYR A 400 -15.97 22.55 -6.18
C TYR A 400 -17.29 23.26 -5.89
N PHE A 401 -18.36 22.47 -5.78
CA PHE A 401 -19.72 22.92 -5.48
C PHE A 401 -20.25 22.23 -4.23
N ALA A 402 -20.67 23.00 -3.23
CA ALA A 402 -21.38 22.48 -2.07
C ALA A 402 -22.89 22.43 -2.33
N LYS A 403 -23.54 21.40 -1.78
CA LYS A 403 -25.00 21.24 -1.71
C LYS A 403 -25.41 21.00 -0.25
N PRO A 404 -26.68 21.23 0.13
CA PRO A 404 -27.17 20.75 1.41
C PRO A 404 -26.98 19.24 1.56
N ALA A 405 -26.58 18.79 2.74
CA ALA A 405 -26.52 17.38 3.06
C ALA A 405 -27.92 16.75 2.98
N ASP A 406 -28.04 15.60 2.37
CA ASP A 406 -29.32 14.86 2.25
C ASP A 406 -29.52 13.82 3.37
N GLY A 407 -28.52 13.62 4.22
CA GLY A 407 -28.52 12.68 5.33
C GLY A 407 -28.45 11.21 4.92
N VAL A 408 -28.14 10.92 3.64
CA VAL A 408 -28.03 9.56 3.09
C VAL A 408 -26.67 9.34 2.45
N TYR A 409 -26.34 10.16 1.44
CA TYR A 409 -25.05 10.08 0.75
C TYR A 409 -24.07 11.09 1.31
N GLY A 410 -22.88 10.62 1.66
CA GLY A 410 -21.85 11.42 2.30
C GLY A 410 -21.25 12.55 1.48
N TRP A 411 -21.62 12.74 0.21
CA TRP A 411 -20.91 13.68 -0.68
C TRP A 411 -21.31 15.15 -0.47
N ALA A 412 -22.58 15.47 -0.41
CA ALA A 412 -23.11 16.84 -0.25
C ALA A 412 -22.50 17.88 -1.22
N GLY A 413 -22.24 17.49 -2.46
CA GLY A 413 -21.65 18.36 -3.47
C GLY A 413 -21.17 17.62 -4.71
N ALA A 414 -20.31 18.27 -5.47
CA ALA A 414 -19.57 17.72 -6.62
C ALA A 414 -18.37 18.61 -6.91
N ASP A 415 -17.37 18.06 -7.58
CA ASP A 415 -16.29 18.84 -8.21
C ASP A 415 -16.20 18.54 -9.71
N TYR A 416 -15.52 19.42 -10.43
CA TYR A 416 -15.27 19.27 -11.87
C TYR A 416 -13.85 19.73 -12.16
N GLU A 417 -12.98 18.79 -12.52
CA GLU A 417 -11.62 19.10 -12.94
C GLU A 417 -11.62 20.00 -14.17
N VAL A 418 -10.88 21.08 -14.11
CA VAL A 418 -10.73 22.05 -15.21
C VAL A 418 -9.34 21.99 -15.84
N TRP A 419 -8.37 21.46 -15.14
CA TRP A 419 -7.03 21.22 -15.62
C TRP A 419 -6.30 20.24 -14.69
N GLY A 420 -5.51 19.32 -15.28
CA GLY A 420 -4.63 18.42 -14.57
C GLY A 420 -3.62 17.77 -15.51
N LYS A 421 -2.58 17.19 -14.92
CA LYS A 421 -1.61 16.34 -15.63
C LYS A 421 -0.98 15.33 -14.67
N GLY A 422 -0.63 14.16 -15.20
CA GLY A 422 0.13 13.17 -14.44
C GLY A 422 1.62 13.43 -14.48
N VAL A 423 2.28 13.28 -13.34
CA VAL A 423 3.74 13.39 -13.22
C VAL A 423 4.27 12.35 -12.21
N ILE A 424 5.53 11.96 -12.36
CA ILE A 424 6.30 11.33 -11.29
C ILE A 424 7.23 12.39 -10.72
N ASP A 425 7.04 12.75 -9.46
CA ASP A 425 7.86 13.74 -8.75
C ASP A 425 8.82 13.05 -7.79
N ALA A 426 10.08 13.50 -7.80
CA ALA A 426 11.09 13.10 -6.83
C ALA A 426 11.37 14.25 -5.88
N ILE A 427 10.97 14.09 -4.64
CA ILE A 427 11.01 15.09 -3.58
C ILE A 427 12.22 14.82 -2.69
N ASP A 428 13.08 15.81 -2.52
CA ASP A 428 14.17 15.79 -1.54
C ASP A 428 13.56 15.80 -0.12
N TYR A 429 13.79 14.76 0.65
CA TYR A 429 13.11 14.59 1.92
C TYR A 429 13.49 15.59 3.00
N GLN A 430 14.69 16.20 2.91
CA GLN A 430 15.15 17.20 3.90
C GLN A 430 14.57 18.58 3.64
N THR A 431 14.28 18.89 2.38
CA THR A 431 13.85 20.25 1.96
C THR A 431 12.43 20.32 1.44
N GLY A 432 11.85 19.17 1.07
CA GLY A 432 10.56 19.09 0.39
C GLY A 432 10.56 19.63 -1.05
N LYS A 433 11.73 19.95 -1.61
CA LYS A 433 11.83 20.46 -2.98
C LYS A 433 11.83 19.34 -4.00
N ILE A 434 11.09 19.52 -5.08
CA ILE A 434 11.14 18.62 -6.23
C ILE A 434 12.52 18.75 -6.90
N ARG A 435 13.26 17.65 -6.98
CA ARG A 435 14.58 17.54 -7.62
C ARG A 435 14.45 17.30 -9.12
N TRP A 436 13.49 16.50 -9.50
CA TRP A 436 13.09 16.26 -10.88
C TRP A 436 11.61 15.85 -10.95
N SER A 437 11.00 16.11 -12.10
CA SER A 437 9.64 15.72 -12.43
C SER A 437 9.63 15.10 -13.82
N HIS A 438 8.95 13.94 -13.96
CA HIS A 438 8.75 13.24 -15.22
C HIS A 438 7.29 13.30 -15.63
N GLU A 439 6.98 13.94 -16.76
CA GLU A 439 5.59 14.09 -17.23
C GLU A 439 5.07 12.77 -17.83
N LEU A 440 3.87 12.36 -17.38
CA LEU A 440 3.17 11.16 -17.86
C LEU A 440 2.05 11.48 -18.87
N GLY A 441 1.71 12.76 -19.02
CA GLY A 441 0.67 13.24 -19.92
C GLY A 441 -0.62 13.67 -19.20
N PRO A 442 -1.64 14.09 -19.97
CA PRO A 442 -2.88 14.65 -19.42
C PRO A 442 -3.80 13.60 -18.79
N GLU A 443 -3.65 12.33 -19.16
CA GLU A 443 -4.50 11.24 -18.66
C GLU A 443 -4.25 10.90 -17.17
N GLY A 444 -3.38 11.63 -16.52
CA GLY A 444 -2.97 11.35 -15.15
C GLY A 444 -2.04 10.14 -15.07
N SER A 445 -1.87 9.62 -13.87
CA SER A 445 -1.01 8.48 -13.63
C SER A 445 -1.78 7.18 -13.48
N GLY A 446 -1.07 6.08 -13.66
CA GLY A 446 -1.67 4.76 -13.55
C GLY A 446 -1.01 3.84 -12.52
N ALA A 447 0.27 4.01 -12.22
CA ALA A 447 1.05 3.06 -11.44
C ALA A 447 1.67 3.66 -10.17
N GLY A 448 1.88 2.83 -9.14
CA GLY A 448 2.77 3.19 -8.06
C GLY A 448 4.25 3.04 -8.47
N VAL A 449 5.14 3.30 -7.53
CA VAL A 449 6.58 3.41 -7.75
C VAL A 449 7.33 2.28 -7.05
N LEU A 450 8.42 1.83 -7.67
CA LEU A 450 9.43 0.93 -7.11
C LEU A 450 10.81 1.49 -7.43
N THR A 451 11.69 1.60 -6.45
CA THR A 451 13.09 1.96 -6.67
C THR A 451 14.05 0.81 -6.37
N THR A 452 15.26 0.87 -6.90
CA THR A 452 16.28 -0.16 -6.68
C THR A 452 17.64 0.44 -6.37
N ASP A 453 18.48 -0.31 -5.66
CA ASP A 453 19.87 0.05 -5.37
C ASP A 453 20.72 0.21 -6.65
N SER A 454 20.27 -0.33 -7.78
CA SER A 454 20.93 -0.11 -9.07
C SER A 454 20.73 1.31 -9.62
N GLY A 455 19.81 2.10 -9.07
CA GLY A 455 19.49 3.46 -9.50
C GLY A 455 18.36 3.55 -10.50
N LEU A 456 17.45 2.59 -10.51
CA LEU A 456 16.24 2.58 -11.34
C LEU A 456 15.00 2.89 -10.54
N THR A 457 14.11 3.66 -11.16
CA THR A 457 12.73 3.89 -10.74
C THR A 457 11.79 3.24 -11.74
N PHE A 458 10.99 2.26 -11.29
CA PHE A 458 9.98 1.62 -12.12
C PHE A 458 8.60 2.15 -11.78
N THR A 459 7.81 2.44 -12.82
CA THR A 459 6.43 2.93 -12.74
C THR A 459 5.69 2.63 -14.05
N GLY A 460 4.58 3.31 -14.31
CA GLY A 460 3.85 3.25 -15.56
C GLY A 460 2.90 4.42 -15.71
N ASP A 461 2.47 4.69 -16.93
CA ASP A 461 1.54 5.76 -17.24
C ASP A 461 0.09 5.27 -17.44
N ALA A 462 -0.85 6.20 -17.50
CA ALA A 462 -2.27 5.90 -17.71
C ALA A 462 -2.58 5.36 -19.11
N THR A 463 -1.68 5.55 -20.08
CA THR A 463 -1.84 5.07 -21.46
C THR A 463 -1.35 3.63 -21.63
N GLY A 464 -0.82 3.03 -20.55
CA GLY A 464 -0.42 1.63 -20.51
C GLY A 464 1.03 1.38 -20.88
N ASN A 465 1.92 2.34 -20.70
CA ASN A 465 3.36 2.12 -20.82
C ASN A 465 3.98 1.83 -19.46
N PHE A 466 4.65 0.69 -19.33
CA PHE A 466 5.59 0.46 -18.24
C PHE A 466 6.85 1.27 -18.48
N LEU A 467 7.40 1.89 -17.44
CA LEU A 467 8.55 2.78 -17.52
C LEU A 467 9.66 2.35 -16.56
N ALA A 468 10.91 2.45 -17.00
CA ALA A 468 12.07 2.49 -16.14
C ALA A 468 12.77 3.84 -16.33
N LEU A 469 12.89 4.59 -15.24
CA LEU A 469 13.51 5.90 -15.20
C LEU A 469 14.86 5.83 -14.47
N ASP A 470 15.78 6.71 -14.79
CA ASP A 470 16.97 6.96 -13.97
C ASP A 470 16.51 7.65 -12.67
N SER A 471 16.79 7.07 -11.52
CA SER A 471 16.37 7.62 -10.23
C SER A 471 17.01 8.99 -9.91
N SER A 472 18.12 9.34 -10.55
CA SER A 472 18.83 10.58 -10.27
C SER A 472 18.25 11.81 -10.98
N ASP A 473 17.63 11.64 -12.17
CA ASP A 473 17.16 12.75 -13.00
C ASP A 473 15.82 12.52 -13.71
N GLY A 474 15.18 11.36 -13.50
CA GLY A 474 13.86 11.03 -14.05
C GLY A 474 13.83 10.73 -15.56
N LYS A 475 14.98 10.57 -16.23
CA LYS A 475 15.02 10.24 -17.66
C LYS A 475 14.56 8.81 -17.92
N THR A 476 13.76 8.63 -18.97
CA THR A 476 13.33 7.30 -19.42
C THR A 476 14.51 6.52 -20.00
N LEU A 477 14.76 5.34 -19.43
CA LEU A 477 15.79 4.38 -19.89
C LEU A 477 15.18 3.19 -20.64
N TRP A 478 13.94 2.85 -20.32
CA TRP A 478 13.20 1.77 -20.97
C TRP A 478 11.69 1.99 -20.85
N HIS A 479 10.95 1.52 -21.84
CA HIS A 479 9.50 1.45 -21.79
C HIS A 479 8.98 0.21 -22.52
N ALA A 480 7.78 -0.24 -22.15
CA ALA A 480 7.05 -1.28 -22.86
C ALA A 480 5.55 -1.01 -22.81
N GLY A 481 4.91 -0.96 -23.97
CA GLY A 481 3.46 -0.80 -24.07
C GLY A 481 2.74 -2.09 -23.69
N SER A 482 1.69 -1.98 -22.88
CA SER A 482 0.85 -3.10 -22.44
C SER A 482 -0.53 -3.10 -23.08
N GLY A 483 -0.95 -1.98 -23.65
CA GLY A 483 -2.23 -1.81 -24.31
C GLY A 483 -3.45 -1.69 -23.40
N SER A 484 -3.25 -1.52 -22.08
CA SER A 484 -4.33 -1.30 -21.12
C SER A 484 -3.85 -0.45 -19.94
N HIS A 485 -4.80 0.08 -19.16
CA HIS A 485 -4.52 0.89 -17.97
C HIS A 485 -3.71 0.12 -16.91
N ILE A 486 -2.74 0.80 -16.30
CA ILE A 486 -1.90 0.29 -15.21
C ILE A 486 -2.44 0.84 -13.88
N ALA A 487 -2.80 -0.05 -12.95
CA ALA A 487 -3.44 0.32 -11.70
C ALA A 487 -2.73 -0.22 -10.44
N SER A 488 -1.66 -0.99 -10.61
CA SER A 488 -0.85 -1.55 -9.52
C SER A 488 0.54 -0.94 -9.45
N SER A 489 1.26 -1.26 -8.39
CA SER A 489 2.66 -0.89 -8.25
C SER A 489 3.57 -2.04 -8.70
N PRO A 490 4.69 -1.78 -9.40
CA PRO A 490 5.68 -2.80 -9.75
C PRO A 490 6.30 -3.44 -8.52
N ILE A 491 6.73 -4.70 -8.62
CA ILE A 491 7.60 -5.37 -7.66
C ILE A 491 8.79 -6.00 -8.38
N THR A 492 9.87 -6.31 -7.65
CA THR A 492 11.02 -7.01 -8.20
C THR A 492 11.50 -8.09 -7.25
N TYR A 493 12.02 -9.18 -7.79
CA TYR A 493 12.49 -10.34 -7.05
C TYR A 493 13.56 -11.09 -7.83
N GLU A 494 14.34 -11.93 -7.15
CA GLU A 494 15.32 -12.81 -7.76
C GLU A 494 14.95 -14.28 -7.51
N LEU A 495 14.89 -15.08 -8.56
CA LEU A 495 14.72 -16.52 -8.47
C LEU A 495 15.75 -17.22 -9.36
N ASP A 496 16.41 -18.24 -8.80
CA ASP A 496 17.41 -19.06 -9.49
C ASP A 496 18.53 -18.20 -10.12
N GLY A 497 18.95 -17.12 -9.41
CA GLY A 497 19.99 -16.20 -9.87
C GLY A 497 19.57 -15.24 -10.98
N ARG A 498 18.26 -15.10 -11.25
CA ARG A 498 17.70 -14.21 -12.26
C ARG A 498 16.74 -13.22 -11.62
N GLN A 499 17.00 -11.93 -11.84
CA GLN A 499 16.11 -10.87 -11.39
C GLN A 499 14.94 -10.69 -12.35
N TYR A 500 13.73 -10.57 -11.79
CA TYR A 500 12.48 -10.28 -12.49
C TYR A 500 11.92 -8.93 -12.04
N LEU A 501 11.37 -8.20 -12.98
CA LEU A 501 10.45 -7.08 -12.74
C LEU A 501 9.03 -7.58 -13.02
N LEU A 502 8.13 -7.47 -12.05
CA LEU A 502 6.72 -7.84 -12.22
C LEU A 502 5.87 -6.56 -12.29
N THR A 503 5.02 -6.49 -13.30
CA THR A 503 4.11 -5.37 -13.54
C THR A 503 2.73 -5.92 -13.90
N SER A 504 1.68 -5.08 -13.83
CA SER A 504 0.35 -5.48 -14.33
C SER A 504 -0.31 -4.37 -15.12
N SER A 505 -1.15 -4.76 -16.06
CA SER A 505 -1.97 -3.84 -16.86
C SER A 505 -3.31 -4.50 -17.20
N GLY A 506 -4.41 -3.81 -16.94
CA GLY A 506 -5.74 -4.43 -16.99
C GLY A 506 -5.78 -5.69 -16.15
N GLY A 507 -6.22 -6.79 -16.73
CA GLY A 507 -6.27 -8.12 -16.07
C GLY A 507 -5.04 -9.01 -16.33
N VAL A 508 -3.88 -8.45 -16.72
CA VAL A 508 -2.68 -9.23 -17.08
C VAL A 508 -1.50 -8.90 -16.17
N LEU A 509 -0.81 -9.93 -15.66
CA LEU A 509 0.53 -9.82 -15.08
C LEU A 509 1.59 -10.04 -16.16
N PHE A 510 2.69 -9.28 -16.09
CA PHE A 510 3.84 -9.37 -16.99
C PHE A 510 5.12 -9.50 -16.14
N ALA A 511 5.89 -10.55 -16.36
CA ALA A 511 7.23 -10.70 -15.78
C ALA A 511 8.29 -10.41 -16.84
N TRP A 512 9.14 -9.44 -16.54
CA TRP A 512 10.23 -9.00 -17.38
C TRP A 512 11.55 -9.44 -16.78
N ALA A 513 12.50 -9.84 -17.59
CA ALA A 513 13.84 -10.19 -17.15
C ALA A 513 14.87 -9.95 -18.25
N LEU A 514 16.14 -9.89 -17.90
CA LEU A 514 17.21 -9.86 -18.88
C LEU A 514 17.28 -11.20 -19.62
N PRO A 515 17.57 -11.22 -20.94
CA PRO A 515 17.84 -12.46 -21.66
C PRO A 515 18.98 -13.24 -21.01
N GLN A 516 18.81 -14.56 -20.92
CA GLN A 516 19.92 -15.42 -20.48
C GLN A 516 20.99 -15.46 -21.58
N ALA A 517 22.25 -15.40 -21.20
CA ALA A 517 23.34 -15.66 -22.13
C ALA A 517 23.19 -17.10 -22.64
N GLN A 518 23.14 -17.27 -23.96
CA GLN A 518 23.11 -18.59 -24.61
C GLN A 518 24.45 -19.31 -24.43
#